data_7cf5172e5272e31d048f04300df5f4bb
#
_entry.id   7cf5172e5272e31d048f04300df5f4bb
#
_cell.length_a   1.000
_cell.length_b   1.000
_cell.length_c   1.000
_cell.angle_alpha   90.00
_cell.angle_beta   90.00
_cell.angle_gamma   90.00
#
_symmetry.space_group_name_H-M   'P 1'
#
loop_
_entity.id
_entity.type
_entity.pdbx_description
1 polymer ?
#
loop_
_entity_poly.entity_id
_entity_poly.type
_entity_poly.pdbx_seq_one_letter_code
_entity_poly.pdbx_strand_id
1 'polypeptide(L)'
;MKQLSLKHKIALVELVVLIILGCYFFLPKSFSQAMGKGFDPDQVTAVTVQLEGARGKRGEEHTFTLSPTDPIYTELIDRLESRKYLPLYLNTTVRTTTLDYVTTLTFEQNGADYIFSFSFCGDRAMDVKGVKTRTVQLKNYEAFQSSLLALLLGQV
;
A
#
# COMPACT_ATOMS: atom_id res chain seq x y z
N MET A 1 11.09 -16.30 47.01
CA MET A 1 11.07 -16.14 45.54
C MET A 1 12.20 -16.94 44.94
N LYS A 2 11.92 -17.99 44.13
CA LYS A 2 12.99 -18.78 43.48
C LYS A 2 13.64 -17.90 42.39
N GLN A 3 14.93 -17.67 42.48
CA GLN A 3 15.69 -17.00 41.44
C GLN A 3 15.68 -17.85 40.17
N LEU A 4 15.23 -17.27 39.04
CA LEU A 4 15.30 -17.93 37.75
C LEU A 4 16.78 -18.23 37.40
N SER A 5 17.06 -19.45 36.93
CA SER A 5 18.40 -19.78 36.46
C SER A 5 18.81 -18.89 35.27
N LEU A 6 20.10 -18.74 35.05
CA LEU A 6 20.64 -17.93 33.94
C LEU A 6 20.07 -18.39 32.60
N LYS A 7 19.89 -19.69 32.37
CA LYS A 7 19.29 -20.24 31.14
C LYS A 7 17.86 -19.75 30.90
N HIS A 8 17.05 -19.68 31.95
CA HIS A 8 15.68 -19.16 31.83
C HIS A 8 15.63 -17.64 31.56
N LYS A 9 16.60 -16.91 32.11
CA LYS A 9 16.70 -15.45 31.82
C LYS A 9 17.07 -15.21 30.36
N ILE A 10 18.00 -15.97 29.79
CA ILE A 10 18.40 -15.89 28.38
C ILE A 10 17.21 -16.26 27.50
N ALA A 11 16.54 -17.39 27.73
CA ALA A 11 15.38 -17.81 26.96
C ALA A 11 14.23 -16.75 26.99
N LEU A 12 14.03 -16.09 28.12
CA LEU A 12 13.03 -15.02 28.23
C LEU A 12 13.41 -13.82 27.37
N VAL A 13 14.67 -13.41 27.36
CA VAL A 13 15.16 -12.30 26.51
C VAL A 13 15.00 -12.65 25.04
N GLU A 14 15.38 -13.85 24.62
CA GLU A 14 15.21 -14.33 23.24
C GLU A 14 13.72 -14.30 22.83
N LEU A 15 12.83 -14.79 23.69
CA LEU A 15 11.38 -14.77 23.44
C LEU A 15 10.87 -13.33 23.28
N VAL A 16 11.29 -12.42 24.13
CA VAL A 16 10.88 -10.99 24.04
C VAL A 16 11.38 -10.38 22.74
N VAL A 17 12.63 -10.65 22.35
CA VAL A 17 13.19 -10.17 21.08
C VAL A 17 12.40 -10.73 19.90
N LEU A 18 12.06 -12.01 19.89
CA LEU A 18 11.24 -12.63 18.85
C LEU A 18 9.84 -12.03 18.76
N ILE A 19 9.22 -11.73 19.90
CA ILE A 19 7.92 -11.06 19.95
C ILE A 19 8.03 -9.65 19.37
N ILE A 20 9.04 -8.87 19.75
CA ILE A 20 9.26 -7.51 19.24
C ILE A 20 9.47 -7.54 17.72
N LEU A 21 10.31 -8.45 17.24
CA LEU A 21 10.54 -8.63 15.80
C LEU A 21 9.26 -9.06 15.09
N GLY A 22 8.51 -10.00 15.64
CA GLY A 22 7.22 -10.44 15.10
C GLY A 22 6.25 -9.26 15.01
N CYS A 23 6.10 -8.48 16.08
CA CYS A 23 5.27 -7.29 16.08
C CYS A 23 5.72 -6.29 15.01
N TYR A 24 7.02 -6.02 14.92
CA TYR A 24 7.55 -5.07 13.93
C TYR A 24 7.26 -5.47 12.48
N PHE A 25 7.37 -6.77 12.18
CA PHE A 25 7.17 -7.29 10.83
C PHE A 25 5.71 -7.53 10.45
N PHE A 26 4.86 -7.91 11.40
CA PHE A 26 3.49 -8.35 11.13
C PHE A 26 2.40 -7.34 11.55
N LEU A 27 2.77 -6.22 12.18
CA LEU A 27 1.79 -5.19 12.52
C LEU A 27 1.25 -4.49 11.27
N PRO A 28 -0.07 -4.26 11.22
CA PRO A 28 -0.68 -3.45 10.18
C PRO A 28 -0.13 -2.02 10.18
N LYS A 29 0.17 -1.49 9.00
CA LYS A 29 0.72 -0.15 8.78
C LYS A 29 -0.34 0.77 8.20
N SER A 30 -0.21 2.09 8.45
CA SER A 30 -0.93 3.10 7.67
C SER A 30 -0.42 3.15 6.23
N PHE A 31 -1.11 3.87 5.37
CA PHE A 31 -0.67 4.08 3.98
C PHE A 31 0.74 4.69 3.94
N SER A 32 0.96 5.80 4.63
CA SER A 32 2.26 6.48 4.68
C SER A 32 3.38 5.55 5.18
N GLN A 33 3.12 4.74 6.20
CA GLN A 33 4.08 3.75 6.67
C GLN A 33 4.34 2.62 5.66
N ALA A 34 3.33 2.23 4.88
CA ALA A 34 3.45 1.22 3.83
C ALA A 34 4.26 1.74 2.65
N MET A 35 4.07 2.99 2.25
CA MET A 35 4.85 3.67 1.20
C MET A 35 6.34 3.74 1.55
N GLY A 36 6.67 3.79 2.82
CA GLY A 36 8.04 3.68 3.26
C GLY A 36 8.58 4.91 3.99
N LYS A 37 9.82 4.80 4.42
CA LYS A 37 10.48 5.88 5.16
C LYS A 37 10.66 7.10 4.26
N GLY A 38 10.17 8.24 4.71
CA GLY A 38 10.30 9.53 4.03
C GLY A 38 9.06 9.93 3.23
N PHE A 39 8.10 9.02 3.00
CA PHE A 39 6.84 9.42 2.41
C PHE A 39 5.97 10.19 3.40
N ASP A 40 5.53 11.36 3.00
CA ASP A 40 4.68 12.26 3.77
C ASP A 40 3.62 12.87 2.83
N PRO A 41 2.34 12.52 2.97
CA PRO A 41 1.28 13.04 2.10
C PRO A 41 1.22 14.57 2.04
N ASP A 42 1.60 15.24 3.13
CA ASP A 42 1.58 16.71 3.19
C ASP A 42 2.71 17.38 2.38
N GLN A 43 3.71 16.60 1.97
CA GLN A 43 4.84 17.07 1.15
C GLN A 43 4.73 16.65 -0.32
N VAL A 44 3.66 15.96 -0.69
CA VAL A 44 3.42 15.58 -2.09
C VAL A 44 3.12 16.83 -2.90
N THR A 45 3.77 16.96 -4.05
CA THR A 45 3.60 18.09 -4.97
C THR A 45 2.62 17.78 -6.10
N ALA A 46 2.55 16.51 -6.51
CA ALA A 46 1.62 16.04 -7.54
C ALA A 46 1.37 14.54 -7.40
N VAL A 47 0.22 14.09 -7.88
CA VAL A 47 -0.08 12.66 -8.03
C VAL A 47 -0.46 12.38 -9.47
N THR A 48 0.36 11.61 -10.16
CA THR A 48 0.02 11.11 -11.49
C THR A 48 -0.77 9.82 -11.33
N VAL A 49 -1.97 9.81 -11.90
CA VAL A 49 -2.88 8.66 -11.94
C VAL A 49 -2.83 8.06 -13.32
N GLN A 50 -2.53 6.76 -13.39
CA GLN A 50 -2.58 5.99 -14.63
C GLN A 50 -3.59 4.87 -14.46
N LEU A 51 -4.57 4.83 -15.36
CA LEU A 51 -5.59 3.77 -15.45
C LEU A 51 -5.38 3.03 -16.76
N GLU A 52 -4.93 1.80 -16.68
CA GLU A 52 -4.69 0.94 -17.83
C GLU A 52 -5.79 -0.12 -17.90
N GLY A 53 -6.52 -0.16 -19.01
CA GLY A 53 -7.63 -1.06 -19.19
C GLY A 53 -7.21 -2.55 -19.19
N ALA A 54 -7.89 -3.33 -18.36
CA ALA A 54 -7.72 -4.76 -18.22
C ALA A 54 -9.01 -5.48 -18.65
N ARG A 55 -8.99 -6.81 -18.77
CA ARG A 55 -10.13 -7.63 -19.15
C ARG A 55 -10.85 -7.13 -20.40
N GLY A 56 -12.11 -6.69 -20.26
CA GLY A 56 -12.94 -6.18 -21.35
C GLY A 56 -12.62 -4.75 -21.78
N LYS A 57 -11.71 -4.07 -21.06
CA LYS A 57 -11.29 -2.68 -21.25
C LYS A 57 -9.89 -2.52 -21.86
N ARG A 58 -9.37 -3.58 -22.47
CA ARG A 58 -8.04 -3.55 -23.09
C ARG A 58 -7.94 -2.46 -24.16
N GLY A 59 -6.89 -1.63 -24.03
CA GLY A 59 -6.64 -0.50 -24.92
C GLY A 59 -7.27 0.82 -24.48
N GLU A 60 -8.04 0.83 -23.39
CA GLU A 60 -8.44 2.06 -22.73
C GLU A 60 -7.33 2.48 -21.77
N GLU A 61 -6.80 3.67 -21.96
CA GLU A 61 -5.76 4.24 -21.09
C GLU A 61 -6.16 5.67 -20.72
N HIS A 62 -6.09 5.96 -19.44
CA HIS A 62 -6.33 7.30 -18.94
C HIS A 62 -5.18 7.72 -18.04
N THR A 63 -4.65 8.89 -18.28
CA THR A 63 -3.58 9.46 -17.44
C THR A 63 -3.94 10.92 -17.14
N PHE A 64 -3.92 11.25 -15.86
CA PHE A 64 -4.15 12.62 -15.40
C PHE A 64 -3.34 12.88 -14.12
N THR A 65 -3.20 14.15 -13.79
CA THR A 65 -2.44 14.57 -12.60
C THR A 65 -3.35 15.31 -11.65
N LEU A 66 -3.29 14.96 -10.38
CA LEU A 66 -3.97 15.66 -9.29
C LEU A 66 -2.97 16.55 -8.56
N SER A 67 -3.39 17.78 -8.30
CA SER A 67 -2.67 18.69 -7.41
C SER A 67 -3.12 18.49 -5.96
N PRO A 68 -2.26 18.72 -4.95
CA PRO A 68 -2.68 18.74 -3.55
C PRO A 68 -3.80 19.73 -3.22
N THR A 69 -4.01 20.73 -4.08
CA THR A 69 -5.12 21.70 -3.96
C THR A 69 -6.46 21.16 -4.46
N ASP A 70 -6.46 20.04 -5.17
CA ASP A 70 -7.69 19.44 -5.70
C ASP A 70 -8.46 18.74 -4.57
N PRO A 71 -9.78 18.95 -4.46
CA PRO A 71 -10.59 18.27 -3.44
C PRO A 71 -10.47 16.73 -3.50
N ILE A 72 -10.27 16.20 -4.71
CA ILE A 72 -10.12 14.78 -4.96
C ILE A 72 -8.81 14.24 -4.39
N TYR A 73 -7.75 15.03 -4.37
CA TYR A 73 -6.50 14.65 -3.73
C TYR A 73 -6.72 14.34 -2.25
N THR A 74 -7.40 15.24 -1.54
CA THR A 74 -7.70 15.05 -0.11
C THR A 74 -8.53 13.78 0.10
N GLU A 75 -9.58 13.58 -0.69
CA GLU A 75 -10.41 12.39 -0.59
C GLU A 75 -9.63 11.10 -0.94
N LEU A 76 -8.74 11.15 -1.92
CA LEU A 76 -7.84 10.04 -2.28
C LEU A 76 -6.95 9.65 -1.09
N ILE A 77 -6.26 10.63 -0.50
CA ILE A 77 -5.38 10.39 0.64
C ILE A 77 -6.15 9.86 1.84
N ASP A 78 -7.30 10.45 2.18
CA ASP A 78 -8.15 10.00 3.27
C ASP A 78 -8.61 8.54 3.09
N ARG A 79 -9.00 8.15 1.89
CA ARG A 79 -9.36 6.78 1.57
C ARG A 79 -8.18 5.83 1.72
N LEU A 80 -6.99 6.23 1.25
CA LEU A 80 -5.77 5.44 1.38
C LEU A 80 -5.35 5.29 2.86
N GLU A 81 -5.34 6.37 3.64
CA GLU A 81 -4.96 6.35 5.06
C GLU A 81 -6.00 5.66 5.96
N SER A 82 -7.27 5.64 5.55
CA SER A 82 -8.33 4.95 6.31
C SER A 82 -8.12 3.44 6.43
N ARG A 83 -7.17 2.88 5.68
CA ARG A 83 -6.92 1.45 5.61
C ARG A 83 -5.64 1.04 6.35
N LYS A 84 -5.58 -0.25 6.66
CA LYS A 84 -4.40 -0.86 7.27
C LYS A 84 -3.80 -1.86 6.29
N TYR A 85 -2.52 -1.73 6.08
CA TYR A 85 -1.72 -2.46 5.11
C TYR A 85 -0.85 -3.48 5.83
N LEU A 86 -1.01 -4.75 5.47
CA LEU A 86 -0.19 -5.84 5.99
C LEU A 86 0.93 -6.14 5.00
N PRO A 87 2.19 -6.08 5.39
CA PRO A 87 3.28 -6.47 4.50
C PRO A 87 3.19 -7.96 4.17
N LEU A 88 3.25 -8.28 2.88
CA LEU A 88 3.37 -9.66 2.41
C LEU A 88 4.84 -9.97 2.14
N TYR A 89 5.36 -10.96 2.86
CA TYR A 89 6.73 -11.43 2.69
C TYR A 89 6.84 -12.65 1.77
N LEU A 90 5.71 -13.21 1.36
CA LEU A 90 5.66 -14.35 0.45
C LEU A 90 5.34 -13.86 -0.96
N ASN A 91 6.18 -14.23 -1.92
CA ASN A 91 5.90 -14.06 -3.35
C ASN A 91 4.68 -14.91 -3.72
N THR A 92 3.51 -14.37 -3.53
CA THR A 92 2.30 -14.96 -4.09
C THR A 92 2.21 -14.50 -5.52
N THR A 93 2.53 -15.37 -6.45
CA THR A 93 2.25 -15.17 -7.87
C THR A 93 0.76 -15.12 -8.07
N VAL A 94 0.23 -13.95 -8.19
CA VAL A 94 -1.19 -13.76 -8.45
C VAL A 94 -1.42 -13.64 -9.93
N ARG A 95 -2.28 -14.49 -10.43
CA ARG A 95 -2.43 -14.73 -11.87
C ARG A 95 -3.61 -14.01 -12.55
N THR A 96 -4.50 -13.36 -11.81
CA THR A 96 -5.67 -12.71 -12.43
C THR A 96 -6.06 -11.43 -11.69
N THR A 97 -6.11 -10.33 -12.43
CA THR A 97 -6.79 -9.12 -11.95
C THR A 97 -8.31 -9.34 -12.11
N THR A 98 -9.06 -9.01 -11.08
CA THR A 98 -10.53 -8.98 -11.12
C THR A 98 -11.06 -7.63 -11.58
N LEU A 99 -10.16 -6.66 -11.76
CA LEU A 99 -10.48 -5.29 -12.11
C LEU A 99 -10.57 -5.05 -13.60
N ASP A 100 -11.40 -4.09 -13.95
CA ASP A 100 -11.47 -3.57 -15.32
C ASP A 100 -10.24 -2.71 -15.64
N TYR A 101 -9.62 -2.10 -14.64
CA TYR A 101 -8.44 -1.26 -14.79
C TYR A 101 -7.34 -1.65 -13.79
N VAL A 102 -6.13 -1.59 -14.28
CA VAL A 102 -4.91 -1.55 -13.47
C VAL A 102 -4.65 -0.08 -13.13
N THR A 103 -4.57 0.22 -11.86
CA THR A 103 -4.39 1.59 -11.37
C THR A 103 -2.99 1.76 -10.80
N THR A 104 -2.27 2.75 -11.30
CA THR A 104 -0.97 3.17 -10.75
C THR A 104 -1.05 4.63 -10.30
N LEU A 105 -0.70 4.87 -9.07
CA LEU A 105 -0.58 6.19 -8.48
C LEU A 105 0.91 6.49 -8.25
N THR A 106 1.40 7.55 -8.88
CA THR A 106 2.77 8.04 -8.68
C THR A 106 2.71 9.35 -7.93
N PHE A 107 3.19 9.34 -6.69
CA PHE A 107 3.26 10.50 -5.81
C PHE A 107 4.64 11.13 -5.96
N GLU A 108 4.70 12.35 -6.43
CA GLU A 108 5.92 13.14 -6.52
C GLU A 108 6.13 13.92 -5.21
N GLN A 109 7.28 13.71 -4.58
CA GLN A 109 7.63 14.38 -3.33
C GLN A 109 9.14 14.67 -3.30
N ASN A 110 9.52 15.92 -3.19
CA ASN A 110 10.93 16.35 -3.07
C ASN A 110 11.85 15.78 -4.16
N GLY A 111 11.36 15.67 -5.39
CA GLY A 111 12.10 15.11 -6.53
C GLY A 111 12.25 13.59 -6.50
N ALA A 112 11.48 12.89 -5.69
CA ALA A 112 11.41 11.44 -5.65
C ALA A 112 9.98 10.97 -5.93
N ASP A 113 9.85 9.84 -6.64
CA ASP A 113 8.59 9.20 -6.95
C ASP A 113 8.31 8.05 -6.00
N TYR A 114 7.11 8.06 -5.42
CA TYR A 114 6.57 6.95 -4.64
C TYR A 114 5.40 6.34 -5.42
N ILE A 115 5.52 5.07 -5.78
CA ILE A 115 4.54 4.40 -6.65
C ILE A 115 3.70 3.42 -5.87
N PHE A 116 2.40 3.49 -6.06
CA PHE A 116 1.41 2.60 -5.49
C PHE A 116 0.53 2.02 -6.60
N SER A 117 0.62 0.72 -6.83
CA SER A 117 -0.10 0.05 -7.91
C SER A 117 -1.07 -0.98 -7.39
N PHE A 118 -2.27 -0.98 -7.95
CA PHE A 118 -3.32 -1.96 -7.72
C PHE A 118 -3.35 -2.99 -8.85
N SER A 119 -2.21 -3.55 -9.21
CA SER A 119 -2.15 -4.14 -10.53
C SER A 119 -2.35 -5.64 -10.61
N PHE A 120 -2.03 -6.39 -9.59
CA PHE A 120 -1.74 -7.74 -9.95
C PHE A 120 -2.29 -8.83 -9.11
N CYS A 121 -2.86 -8.52 -8.05
CA CYS A 121 -3.14 -9.61 -7.20
C CYS A 121 -4.61 -9.83 -7.14
N GLY A 122 -5.07 -10.79 -7.85
CA GLY A 122 -6.36 -11.36 -7.54
C GLY A 122 -6.47 -11.38 -6.04
N ASP A 123 -7.41 -10.76 -5.54
CA ASP A 123 -7.96 -10.74 -4.22
C ASP A 123 -7.34 -9.81 -3.17
N ARG A 124 -6.06 -9.49 -3.09
CA ARG A 124 -5.62 -8.86 -1.84
C ARG A 124 -4.29 -8.12 -1.82
N ALA A 125 -3.50 -8.11 -2.86
CA ALA A 125 -2.17 -7.55 -2.80
C ALA A 125 -1.98 -6.35 -3.72
N MET A 126 -1.20 -5.41 -3.26
CA MET A 126 -0.85 -4.19 -3.96
C MET A 126 0.65 -4.01 -3.92
N ASP A 127 1.21 -3.51 -5.00
CA ASP A 127 2.64 -3.20 -5.05
C ASP A 127 2.86 -1.76 -4.64
N VAL A 128 3.78 -1.59 -3.70
CA VAL A 128 4.26 -0.28 -3.25
C VAL A 128 5.72 -0.18 -3.61
N LYS A 129 6.05 0.77 -4.46
CA LYS A 129 7.42 1.07 -4.85
C LYS A 129 7.80 2.42 -4.25
N GLY A 130 8.78 2.43 -3.40
CA GLY A 130 9.42 3.60 -2.87
C GLY A 130 10.91 3.30 -2.86
N VAL A 131 11.56 3.44 -1.72
CA VAL A 131 12.97 3.04 -1.54
C VAL A 131 13.16 1.53 -1.78
N LYS A 132 12.12 0.71 -1.52
CA LYS A 132 12.09 -0.73 -1.80
C LYS A 132 10.68 -1.12 -2.22
N THR A 133 10.60 -1.97 -3.24
CA THR A 133 9.32 -2.60 -3.62
C THR A 133 8.82 -3.50 -2.52
N ARG A 134 7.55 -3.38 -2.18
CA ARG A 134 6.87 -4.20 -1.19
C ARG A 134 5.51 -4.59 -1.73
N THR A 135 5.10 -5.80 -1.45
CA THR A 135 3.72 -6.22 -1.65
C THR A 135 2.98 -6.14 -0.32
N VAL A 136 1.83 -5.53 -0.32
CA VAL A 136 0.99 -5.36 0.87
C VAL A 136 -0.38 -5.96 0.65
N GLN A 137 -0.98 -6.47 1.70
CA GLN A 137 -2.32 -7.02 1.69
C GLN A 137 -3.28 -6.07 2.40
N LEU A 138 -4.48 -5.94 1.84
CA LEU A 138 -5.55 -5.12 2.40
C LEU A 138 -6.78 -5.97 2.75
N LYS A 139 -7.36 -5.73 3.90
CA LYS A 139 -8.64 -6.33 4.28
C LYS A 139 -9.79 -5.64 3.53
N ASN A 140 -10.74 -6.42 3.00
CA ASN A 140 -11.87 -5.94 2.18
C ASN A 140 -11.40 -5.18 0.92
N TYR A 141 -10.42 -5.75 0.26
CA TYR A 141 -9.74 -5.19 -0.89
C TYR A 141 -10.68 -4.81 -2.04
N GLU A 142 -11.58 -5.69 -2.46
CA GLU A 142 -12.48 -5.45 -3.60
C GLU A 142 -13.36 -4.21 -3.41
N ALA A 143 -13.99 -4.07 -2.25
CA ALA A 143 -14.84 -2.91 -1.97
C ALA A 143 -14.03 -1.60 -1.94
N PHE A 144 -12.84 -1.64 -1.35
CA PHE A 144 -11.94 -0.49 -1.32
C PHE A 144 -11.52 -0.09 -2.73
N GLN A 145 -11.07 -1.06 -3.53
CA GLN A 145 -10.60 -0.84 -4.88
C GLN A 145 -11.71 -0.31 -5.80
N SER A 146 -12.92 -0.87 -5.72
CA SER A 146 -14.07 -0.37 -6.49
C SER A 146 -14.40 1.07 -6.12
N SER A 147 -14.35 1.41 -4.82
CA SER A 147 -14.61 2.78 -4.36
C SER A 147 -13.54 3.77 -4.83
N LEU A 148 -12.28 3.34 -4.84
CA LEU A 148 -11.17 4.16 -5.30
C LEU A 148 -11.22 4.35 -6.82
N LEU A 149 -11.49 3.29 -7.56
CA LEU A 149 -11.64 3.35 -9.01
C LEU A 149 -12.82 4.26 -9.42
N ALA A 150 -13.94 4.19 -8.72
CA ALA A 150 -15.08 5.07 -8.96
C ALA A 150 -14.72 6.55 -8.72
N LEU A 151 -13.93 6.85 -7.69
CA LEU A 151 -13.42 8.21 -7.44
C LEU A 151 -12.56 8.71 -8.61
N LEU A 152 -11.65 7.88 -9.08
CA LEU A 152 -10.69 8.24 -10.12
C LEU A 152 -11.35 8.33 -11.51
N LEU A 153 -12.25 7.41 -11.85
CA LEU A 153 -12.99 7.42 -13.13
C LEU A 153 -13.96 8.61 -13.22
N GLY A 154 -14.42 9.15 -12.10
CA GLY A 154 -15.21 10.39 -12.09
C GLY A 154 -14.45 11.63 -12.59
N GLN A 155 -13.13 11.51 -12.88
CA GLN A 155 -12.27 12.58 -13.40
C GLN A 155 -11.95 12.42 -14.89
N VAL A 156 -12.35 11.33 -15.50
CA VAL A 156 -12.20 11.01 -16.92
C VAL A 156 -13.53 11.27 -17.63
#